data_d3fdae71123b85fde932547ba2cebb9a
#
_entry.id   d3fdae71123b85fde932547ba2cebb9a
#
_cell.length_a   1.000
_cell.length_b   1.000
_cell.length_c   1.000
_cell.angle_alpha   90.00
_cell.angle_beta   90.00
_cell.angle_gamma   90.00
#
_symmetry.space_group_name_H-M   'P 1'
#
loop_
_entity.id
_entity.type
_entity.pdbx_description
1 polymer ?
#
loop_
_entity_poly.entity_id
_entity_poly.type
_entity_poly.pdbx_seq_one_letter_code
_entity_poly.pdbx_strand_id
1 'polypeptide(L)'
;MPSLTLEDVVRFSPFVARSLSVMHPGEDARACLAHFERIVEETFPREAMEAEAAAAADSQTLRMKLREMRRRLIVNIIGRNATGRIDYFEVVRLMSDFAETAVTATVKVNARELAERCGVPYGMSGRPQDLMVVGMGKLGGRELNVSSDIDLIFLFDEEGETRATPEFPNARRTLTVQEFYERLARRVIPALNDIEGPGFVFRVDMRLRPNGESGPIVCSTDMLEEYLYTQGRDWERFAWLKGRIINEPVFSAPEDFEQQKRNVSSLVRPFVFRKYLDFNAISSLTRLHEMIRAETARRELARGGTCINVKLGRGGIREIEFLTQTLQVIRGGRDPLLRGRETLAMLEVLSGDGGISAEMAARLSEHYVFLRNVEHAIQYVNDEQTQRLPKEGEGLTAVAGLLGMPADELWSRLEGVREYVAAAFDSVFQVHEPAADTADWPTGWETGTSSASEALTGKLRSLGYGDDVDELVSRIMRLASARAGRSLSDEARKRLQSLIPVVAEGCPEWLPKDGPRVVPAVEVFSRYLKLLEAIAGRSTYVALLSQYPKAAERVGRVLAGRLHRAPSDHP
;
A
#
# COMPACT_ATOMS: atom_id res chain seq x y z
N MET A 1 2.19 28.25 22.38
CA MET A 1 2.59 29.17 21.29
C MET A 1 1.40 30.06 20.96
N PRO A 2 1.58 31.31 20.50
CA PRO A 2 0.44 32.09 20.00
C PRO A 2 -0.20 31.34 18.85
N SER A 3 -1.53 31.28 18.81
CA SER A 3 -2.27 30.65 17.71
C SER A 3 -1.95 31.39 16.41
N LEU A 4 -1.64 30.66 15.36
CA LEU A 4 -1.39 31.22 14.03
C LEU A 4 -2.59 32.07 13.59
N THR A 5 -2.35 33.26 13.05
CA THR A 5 -3.41 34.14 12.52
C THR A 5 -3.69 33.84 11.05
N LEU A 6 -4.85 34.24 10.53
CA LEU A 6 -5.14 34.11 9.10
C LEU A 6 -4.23 34.98 8.22
N GLU A 7 -3.72 36.09 8.72
CA GLU A 7 -2.69 36.90 8.06
C GLU A 7 -1.38 36.12 7.88
N ASP A 8 -0.98 35.36 8.92
CA ASP A 8 0.19 34.50 8.84
C ASP A 8 -0.01 33.38 7.81
N VAL A 9 -1.22 32.79 7.73
CA VAL A 9 -1.53 31.78 6.70
C VAL A 9 -1.40 32.36 5.31
N VAL A 10 -1.91 33.57 5.05
CA VAL A 10 -1.74 34.26 3.74
C VAL A 10 -0.26 34.50 3.43
N ARG A 11 0.55 34.87 4.44
CA ARG A 11 2.00 35.07 4.29
C ARG A 11 2.74 33.79 3.94
N PHE A 12 2.40 32.65 4.56
CA PHE A 12 3.08 31.37 4.37
C PHE A 12 2.53 30.52 3.23
N SER A 13 1.33 30.84 2.72
CA SER A 13 0.72 30.15 1.58
C SER A 13 0.45 31.10 0.41
N PRO A 14 1.40 31.25 -0.51
CA PRO A 14 1.17 31.98 -1.78
C PRO A 14 -0.05 31.46 -2.56
N PHE A 15 -0.40 30.17 -2.40
CA PHE A 15 -1.63 29.63 -2.99
C PHE A 15 -2.88 30.30 -2.44
N VAL A 16 -2.99 30.45 -1.10
CA VAL A 16 -4.11 31.13 -0.47
C VAL A 16 -4.17 32.58 -0.94
N ALA A 17 -3.05 33.30 -0.92
CA ALA A 17 -2.98 34.69 -1.39
C ALA A 17 -3.49 34.85 -2.83
N ARG A 18 -3.00 34.02 -3.75
CA ARG A 18 -3.45 34.02 -5.17
C ARG A 18 -4.93 33.64 -5.29
N SER A 19 -5.37 32.65 -4.54
CA SER A 19 -6.77 32.19 -4.59
C SER A 19 -7.76 33.27 -4.16
N LEU A 20 -7.45 34.00 -3.09
CA LEU A 20 -8.26 35.13 -2.64
C LEU A 20 -8.33 36.25 -3.69
N SER A 21 -7.19 36.62 -4.30
CA SER A 21 -7.16 37.62 -5.36
C SER A 21 -7.94 37.20 -6.61
N VAL A 22 -7.98 35.91 -6.94
CA VAL A 22 -8.76 35.40 -8.07
C VAL A 22 -10.25 35.34 -7.76
N MET A 23 -10.62 34.97 -6.54
CA MET A 23 -12.03 34.94 -6.10
C MET A 23 -12.62 36.35 -5.93
N HIS A 24 -11.77 37.32 -5.61
CA HIS A 24 -12.17 38.71 -5.32
C HIS A 24 -11.30 39.70 -6.09
N PRO A 25 -11.47 39.76 -7.42
CA PRO A 25 -10.63 40.60 -8.29
C PRO A 25 -10.82 42.09 -8.00
N GLY A 26 -9.71 42.80 -7.87
CA GLY A 26 -9.72 44.26 -7.65
C GLY A 26 -9.89 44.69 -6.18
N GLU A 27 -10.05 43.76 -5.25
CA GLU A 27 -10.09 44.07 -3.83
C GLU A 27 -8.68 44.21 -3.23
N ASP A 28 -8.56 45.06 -2.20
CA ASP A 28 -7.32 45.23 -1.48
C ASP A 28 -7.04 44.06 -0.49
N ALA A 29 -5.84 44.03 0.10
CA ALA A 29 -5.44 42.96 1.02
C ALA A 29 -6.35 42.83 2.25
N ARG A 30 -6.89 43.95 2.75
CA ARG A 30 -7.78 43.94 3.92
C ARG A 30 -9.14 43.34 3.59
N ALA A 31 -9.70 43.70 2.43
CA ALA A 31 -10.94 43.11 1.96
C ALA A 31 -10.77 41.61 1.65
N CYS A 32 -9.66 41.20 1.02
CA CYS A 32 -9.32 39.79 0.81
C CYS A 32 -9.24 39.01 2.12
N LEU A 33 -8.64 39.60 3.17
CA LEU A 33 -8.57 38.96 4.49
C LEU A 33 -9.96 38.79 5.12
N ALA A 34 -10.85 39.80 5.01
CA ALA A 34 -12.22 39.68 5.49
C ALA A 34 -13.04 38.61 4.74
N HIS A 35 -12.76 38.39 3.44
CA HIS A 35 -13.31 37.26 2.69
C HIS A 35 -12.74 35.93 3.18
N PHE A 36 -11.45 35.87 3.47
CA PHE A 36 -10.82 34.65 4.02
C PHE A 36 -11.42 34.25 5.37
N GLU A 37 -11.65 35.22 6.27
CA GLU A 37 -12.36 34.99 7.53
C GLU A 37 -13.73 34.35 7.30
N ARG A 38 -14.52 34.84 6.33
CA ARG A 38 -15.82 34.25 5.98
C ARG A 38 -15.69 32.83 5.41
N ILE A 39 -14.75 32.61 4.50
CA ILE A 39 -14.50 31.29 3.92
C ILE A 39 -14.13 30.28 5.02
N VAL A 40 -13.32 30.67 5.99
CA VAL A 40 -12.90 29.80 7.10
C VAL A 40 -14.07 29.42 8.02
N GLU A 41 -15.10 30.24 8.13
CA GLU A 41 -16.32 29.92 8.89
C GLU A 41 -17.31 29.02 8.08
N GLU A 42 -17.14 28.86 6.77
CA GLU A 42 -17.98 27.95 5.99
C GLU A 42 -17.79 26.50 6.42
N THR A 43 -18.85 25.72 6.32
CA THR A 43 -18.81 24.27 6.52
C THR A 43 -19.10 23.58 5.20
N PHE A 44 -18.45 22.43 4.99
CA PHE A 44 -18.59 21.62 3.78
C PHE A 44 -19.07 20.20 4.14
N PRO A 45 -20.28 20.04 4.68
CA PRO A 45 -20.84 18.71 4.85
C PRO A 45 -21.06 18.07 3.47
N ARG A 46 -20.93 16.74 3.41
CA ARG A 46 -21.03 15.98 2.15
C ARG A 46 -22.33 16.29 1.40
N GLU A 47 -23.43 16.32 2.13
CA GLU A 47 -24.77 16.56 1.57
C GLU A 47 -24.89 17.95 0.92
N ALA A 48 -24.22 18.96 1.48
CA ALA A 48 -24.20 20.30 0.88
C ALA A 48 -23.37 20.34 -0.40
N MET A 49 -22.22 19.66 -0.43
CA MET A 49 -21.39 19.53 -1.64
C MET A 49 -22.14 18.77 -2.75
N GLU A 50 -22.84 17.70 -2.39
CA GLU A 50 -23.67 16.91 -3.32
C GLU A 50 -24.85 17.75 -3.87
N ALA A 51 -25.52 18.52 -3.02
CA ALA A 51 -26.60 19.41 -3.43
C ALA A 51 -26.12 20.53 -4.36
N GLU A 52 -24.96 21.14 -4.08
CA GLU A 52 -24.33 22.16 -4.92
C GLU A 52 -23.95 21.58 -6.29
N ALA A 53 -23.37 20.36 -6.33
CA ALA A 53 -23.05 19.68 -7.57
C ALA A 53 -24.31 19.29 -8.37
N ALA A 54 -25.34 18.78 -7.69
CA ALA A 54 -26.60 18.38 -8.31
C ALA A 54 -27.41 19.57 -8.92
N ALA A 55 -27.17 20.80 -8.45
CA ALA A 55 -27.76 22.01 -9.01
C ALA A 55 -27.13 22.45 -10.35
N ALA A 56 -26.18 21.70 -10.91
CA ALA A 56 -25.66 21.96 -12.25
C ALA A 56 -26.65 21.46 -13.31
N ALA A 57 -26.95 22.33 -14.29
CA ALA A 57 -27.90 22.00 -15.36
C ALA A 57 -27.33 21.00 -16.39
N ASP A 58 -26.01 21.01 -16.59
CA ASP A 58 -25.30 20.22 -17.59
C ASP A 58 -23.86 19.97 -17.17
N SER A 59 -23.14 19.17 -17.96
CA SER A 59 -21.75 18.82 -17.71
C SER A 59 -20.81 20.03 -17.72
N GLN A 60 -21.07 21.04 -18.55
CA GLN A 60 -20.24 22.26 -18.61
C GLN A 60 -20.37 23.10 -17.33
N THR A 61 -21.60 23.31 -16.89
CA THR A 61 -21.90 24.02 -15.64
C THR A 61 -21.31 23.27 -14.43
N LEU A 62 -21.42 21.94 -14.42
CA LEU A 62 -20.85 21.11 -13.36
C LEU A 62 -19.33 21.26 -13.28
N ARG A 63 -18.64 21.24 -14.42
CA ARG A 63 -17.18 21.42 -14.48
C ARG A 63 -16.74 22.72 -13.81
N MET A 64 -17.43 23.81 -14.06
CA MET A 64 -17.11 25.11 -13.43
C MET A 64 -17.40 25.10 -11.93
N LYS A 65 -18.58 24.63 -11.53
CA LYS A 65 -18.97 24.56 -10.11
C LYS A 65 -18.01 23.72 -9.27
N LEU A 66 -17.58 22.55 -9.77
CA LEU A 66 -16.63 21.70 -9.04
C LEU A 66 -15.26 22.38 -8.85
N ARG A 67 -14.79 23.16 -9.83
CA ARG A 67 -13.52 23.90 -9.70
C ARG A 67 -13.63 25.06 -8.70
N GLU A 68 -14.74 25.76 -8.71
CA GLU A 68 -15.01 26.83 -7.73
C GLU A 68 -15.13 26.25 -6.31
N MET A 69 -15.88 25.15 -6.16
CA MET A 69 -16.03 24.43 -4.88
C MET A 69 -14.68 23.95 -4.37
N ARG A 70 -13.85 23.32 -5.23
CA ARG A 70 -12.50 22.89 -4.86
C ARG A 70 -11.67 24.04 -4.31
N ARG A 71 -11.62 25.16 -5.02
CA ARG A 71 -10.82 26.32 -4.61
C ARG A 71 -11.27 26.84 -3.26
N ARG A 72 -12.57 27.00 -3.05
CA ARG A 72 -13.18 27.46 -1.80
C ARG A 72 -12.88 26.49 -0.65
N LEU A 73 -13.07 25.19 -0.90
CA LEU A 73 -12.78 24.11 0.07
C LEU A 73 -11.30 24.07 0.48
N ILE A 74 -10.37 24.16 -0.47
CA ILE A 74 -8.94 24.10 -0.16
C ILE A 74 -8.52 25.32 0.65
N VAL A 75 -8.97 26.52 0.30
CA VAL A 75 -8.68 27.74 1.08
C VAL A 75 -9.25 27.61 2.49
N ASN A 76 -10.47 27.09 2.65
CA ASN A 76 -11.07 26.81 3.95
C ASN A 76 -10.24 25.81 4.77
N ILE A 77 -9.87 24.67 4.17
CA ILE A 77 -9.07 23.64 4.85
C ILE A 77 -7.73 24.21 5.33
N ILE A 78 -7.00 24.93 4.46
CA ILE A 78 -5.69 25.50 4.81
C ILE A 78 -5.85 26.48 5.98
N GLY A 79 -6.83 27.39 5.92
CA GLY A 79 -7.09 28.35 6.98
C GLY A 79 -7.44 27.69 8.31
N ARG A 80 -8.36 26.73 8.30
CA ARG A 80 -8.81 26.03 9.51
C ARG A 80 -7.74 25.10 10.09
N ASN A 81 -7.04 24.34 9.24
CA ASN A 81 -6.03 23.41 9.71
C ASN A 81 -4.78 24.14 10.27
N ALA A 82 -4.27 25.15 9.57
CA ALA A 82 -3.13 25.93 10.03
C ALA A 82 -3.42 26.70 11.34
N THR A 83 -4.66 27.16 11.54
CA THR A 83 -5.08 27.83 12.79
C THR A 83 -5.55 26.86 13.89
N GLY A 84 -5.44 25.54 13.67
CA GLY A 84 -5.80 24.52 14.66
C GLY A 84 -7.29 24.31 14.88
N ARG A 85 -8.17 24.82 13.98
CA ARG A 85 -9.63 24.67 14.07
C ARG A 85 -10.11 23.29 13.59
N ILE A 86 -9.33 22.62 12.75
CA ILE A 86 -9.53 21.22 12.33
C ILE A 86 -8.21 20.46 12.38
N ASP A 87 -8.31 19.17 12.63
CA ASP A 87 -7.18 18.27 12.69
C ASP A 87 -6.93 17.53 11.36
N TYR A 88 -5.94 16.64 11.36
CA TYR A 88 -5.62 15.77 10.25
C TYR A 88 -6.82 14.94 9.75
N PHE A 89 -7.61 14.38 10.67
CA PHE A 89 -8.72 13.51 10.32
C PHE A 89 -9.81 14.25 9.55
N GLU A 90 -10.11 15.48 9.97
CA GLU A 90 -11.09 16.33 9.29
C GLU A 90 -10.61 16.75 7.90
N VAL A 91 -9.31 17.06 7.73
CA VAL A 91 -8.73 17.40 6.43
C VAL A 91 -8.90 16.25 5.43
N VAL A 92 -8.49 15.03 5.79
CA VAL A 92 -8.56 13.88 4.87
C VAL A 92 -10.00 13.44 4.61
N ARG A 93 -10.89 13.61 5.59
CA ARG A 93 -12.33 13.37 5.44
C ARG A 93 -12.94 14.32 4.41
N LEU A 94 -12.74 15.63 4.59
CA LEU A 94 -13.28 16.66 3.68
C LEU A 94 -12.79 16.48 2.24
N MET A 95 -11.49 16.21 2.06
CA MET A 95 -10.92 15.96 0.72
C MET A 95 -11.45 14.68 0.09
N SER A 96 -11.63 13.62 0.88
CA SER A 96 -12.17 12.36 0.37
C SER A 96 -13.66 12.48 0.02
N ASP A 97 -14.45 13.15 0.86
CA ASP A 97 -15.87 13.43 0.60
C ASP A 97 -16.04 14.28 -0.66
N PHE A 98 -15.23 15.32 -0.83
CA PHE A 98 -15.25 16.13 -2.05
C PHE A 98 -14.87 15.33 -3.29
N ALA A 99 -13.85 14.48 -3.22
CA ALA A 99 -13.45 13.65 -4.35
C ALA A 99 -14.54 12.66 -4.76
N GLU A 100 -15.18 12.00 -3.80
CA GLU A 100 -16.29 11.08 -4.05
C GLU A 100 -17.50 11.83 -4.65
N THR A 101 -17.85 13.00 -4.11
CA THR A 101 -18.92 13.87 -4.64
C THR A 101 -18.61 14.30 -6.08
N ALA A 102 -17.39 14.77 -6.34
CA ALA A 102 -16.99 15.24 -7.67
C ALA A 102 -17.02 14.11 -8.72
N VAL A 103 -16.50 12.92 -8.37
CA VAL A 103 -16.53 11.74 -9.25
C VAL A 103 -17.97 11.31 -9.51
N THR A 104 -18.79 11.16 -8.46
CA THR A 104 -20.20 10.71 -8.57
C THR A 104 -21.01 11.68 -9.43
N ALA A 105 -20.93 12.98 -9.17
CA ALA A 105 -21.65 13.99 -9.94
C ALA A 105 -21.22 14.01 -11.41
N THR A 106 -19.90 13.91 -11.66
CA THR A 106 -19.36 13.92 -13.03
C THR A 106 -19.80 12.68 -13.81
N VAL A 107 -19.77 11.50 -13.19
CA VAL A 107 -20.27 10.25 -13.80
C VAL A 107 -21.76 10.38 -14.10
N LYS A 108 -22.57 10.82 -13.11
CA LYS A 108 -24.02 10.91 -13.22
C LYS A 108 -24.47 11.84 -14.36
N VAL A 109 -23.95 13.06 -14.40
CA VAL A 109 -24.35 14.05 -15.42
C VAL A 109 -23.93 13.58 -16.81
N ASN A 110 -22.67 13.14 -16.99
CA ASN A 110 -22.20 12.70 -18.31
C ASN A 110 -22.84 11.39 -18.78
N ALA A 111 -23.19 10.46 -17.88
CA ALA A 111 -23.89 9.23 -18.22
C ALA A 111 -25.31 9.53 -18.72
N ARG A 112 -26.05 10.42 -18.06
CA ARG A 112 -27.41 10.84 -18.48
C ARG A 112 -27.38 11.56 -19.83
N GLU A 113 -26.48 12.52 -20.04
CA GLU A 113 -26.30 13.18 -21.34
C GLU A 113 -25.95 12.20 -22.47
N LEU A 114 -25.17 11.15 -22.17
CA LEU A 114 -24.83 10.11 -23.13
C LEU A 114 -26.04 9.21 -23.42
N ALA A 115 -26.82 8.88 -22.39
CA ALA A 115 -28.02 8.04 -22.50
C ALA A 115 -29.14 8.70 -23.33
N GLU A 116 -29.24 10.02 -23.35
CA GLU A 116 -30.20 10.75 -24.23
C GLU A 116 -29.99 10.39 -25.72
N ARG A 117 -28.74 10.08 -26.12
CA ARG A 117 -28.40 9.78 -27.51
C ARG A 117 -28.27 8.29 -27.79
N CYS A 118 -27.83 7.52 -26.81
CA CYS A 118 -27.41 6.13 -26.98
C CYS A 118 -28.26 5.14 -26.17
N GLY A 119 -29.16 5.61 -25.29
CA GLY A 119 -29.91 4.76 -24.38
C GLY A 119 -29.15 4.33 -23.15
N VAL A 120 -29.83 3.61 -22.29
CA VAL A 120 -29.31 3.07 -21.03
C VAL A 120 -28.56 1.75 -21.30
N PRO A 121 -27.37 1.51 -20.76
CA PRO A 121 -26.69 0.22 -20.89
C PRO A 121 -27.40 -0.88 -20.09
N TYR A 122 -27.61 -2.02 -20.73
CA TYR A 122 -28.20 -3.23 -20.16
C TYR A 122 -27.24 -4.40 -20.30
N GLY A 123 -27.06 -5.17 -19.23
CA GLY A 123 -26.32 -6.42 -19.27
C GLY A 123 -27.06 -7.53 -19.96
N MET A 124 -26.38 -8.66 -20.20
CA MET A 124 -26.97 -9.88 -20.75
C MET A 124 -28.10 -10.44 -19.88
N SER A 125 -28.05 -10.20 -18.57
CA SER A 125 -29.14 -10.50 -17.63
C SER A 125 -30.43 -9.68 -17.87
N GLY A 126 -30.40 -8.66 -18.73
CA GLY A 126 -31.51 -7.75 -18.99
C GLY A 126 -31.71 -6.69 -17.93
N ARG A 127 -30.76 -6.46 -17.03
CA ARG A 127 -30.77 -5.39 -16.01
C ARG A 127 -29.97 -4.18 -16.45
N PRO A 128 -30.38 -2.97 -16.04
CA PRO A 128 -29.57 -1.77 -16.23
C PRO A 128 -28.19 -1.94 -15.57
N GLN A 129 -27.18 -1.38 -16.19
CA GLN A 129 -25.79 -1.40 -15.70
C GLN A 129 -25.32 0.00 -15.31
N ASP A 130 -24.37 0.07 -14.40
CA ASP A 130 -23.68 1.29 -14.03
C ASP A 130 -22.16 1.17 -14.14
N LEU A 131 -21.51 2.30 -14.37
CA LEU A 131 -20.07 2.40 -14.23
C LEU A 131 -19.72 2.34 -12.74
N MET A 132 -18.89 1.38 -12.36
CA MET A 132 -18.29 1.31 -11.04
C MET A 132 -16.92 1.99 -11.07
N VAL A 133 -16.74 3.03 -10.28
CA VAL A 133 -15.46 3.75 -10.16
C VAL A 133 -14.76 3.29 -8.90
N VAL A 134 -13.67 2.59 -9.05
CA VAL A 134 -12.83 2.16 -7.93
C VAL A 134 -11.81 3.25 -7.62
N GLY A 135 -11.93 3.87 -6.45
CA GLY A 135 -10.89 4.72 -5.89
C GLY A 135 -9.80 3.85 -5.25
N MET A 136 -8.56 4.09 -5.66
CA MET A 136 -7.37 3.38 -5.20
C MET A 136 -6.56 4.22 -4.22
N GLY A 137 -5.54 3.66 -3.64
CA GLY A 137 -4.57 4.37 -2.81
C GLY A 137 -5.21 5.18 -1.67
N LYS A 138 -4.85 6.45 -1.54
CA LYS A 138 -5.35 7.34 -0.48
C LYS A 138 -6.85 7.61 -0.58
N LEU A 139 -7.40 7.71 -1.80
CA LEU A 139 -8.83 7.90 -1.99
C LEU A 139 -9.62 6.66 -1.55
N GLY A 140 -9.17 5.48 -1.93
CA GLY A 140 -9.80 4.23 -1.50
C GLY A 140 -9.79 4.05 0.02
N GLY A 141 -8.72 4.48 0.70
CA GLY A 141 -8.58 4.50 2.16
C GLY A 141 -9.21 5.70 2.86
N ARG A 142 -9.87 6.62 2.16
CA ARG A 142 -10.39 7.90 2.72
C ARG A 142 -9.33 8.74 3.43
N GLU A 143 -8.11 8.69 2.93
CA GLU A 143 -6.93 9.38 3.47
C GLU A 143 -6.38 10.42 2.47
N LEU A 144 -7.24 11.02 1.63
CA LEU A 144 -6.82 11.88 0.53
C LEU A 144 -6.21 13.19 1.04
N ASN A 145 -5.06 13.57 0.49
CA ASN A 145 -4.45 14.89 0.75
C ASN A 145 -5.09 15.97 -0.12
N VAL A 146 -4.83 17.22 0.23
CA VAL A 146 -5.32 18.41 -0.49
C VAL A 146 -4.86 18.43 -1.95
N SER A 147 -3.59 18.15 -2.23
CA SER A 147 -3.02 18.19 -3.58
C SER A 147 -2.62 16.81 -4.12
N SER A 148 -3.32 15.74 -3.68
CA SER A 148 -3.11 14.41 -4.24
C SER A 148 -3.76 14.24 -5.61
N ASP A 149 -3.18 13.34 -6.41
CA ASP A 149 -3.89 12.70 -7.51
C ASP A 149 -4.96 11.76 -6.96
N ILE A 150 -5.95 11.45 -7.77
CA ILE A 150 -6.88 10.36 -7.54
C ILE A 150 -6.57 9.22 -8.51
N ASP A 151 -6.21 8.08 -7.95
CA ASP A 151 -5.99 6.86 -8.72
C ASP A 151 -7.34 6.17 -8.92
N LEU A 152 -7.76 5.96 -10.17
CA LEU A 152 -9.06 5.39 -10.50
C LEU A 152 -8.94 4.16 -11.38
N ILE A 153 -9.88 3.20 -11.19
CA ILE A 153 -10.13 2.09 -12.11
C ILE A 153 -11.61 2.08 -12.44
N PHE A 154 -11.96 1.97 -13.71
CA PHE A 154 -13.34 1.93 -14.19
C PHE A 154 -13.75 0.51 -14.55
N LEU A 155 -14.84 0.05 -13.95
CA LEU A 155 -15.40 -1.29 -14.14
C LEU A 155 -16.88 -1.21 -14.55
N PHE A 156 -17.35 -2.24 -15.22
CA PHE A 156 -18.77 -2.55 -15.40
C PHE A 156 -18.99 -4.06 -15.18
N ASP A 157 -20.24 -4.45 -14.90
CA ASP A 157 -20.51 -5.83 -14.46
C ASP A 157 -20.59 -6.80 -15.65
N GLU A 158 -21.53 -6.58 -16.58
CA GLU A 158 -21.82 -7.53 -17.65
C GLU A 158 -21.69 -6.87 -19.05
N GLU A 159 -21.27 -7.66 -20.02
CA GLU A 159 -21.40 -7.29 -21.42
C GLU A 159 -22.88 -7.17 -21.81
N GLY A 160 -23.16 -6.42 -22.87
CA GLY A 160 -24.49 -6.21 -23.36
C GLY A 160 -24.59 -4.99 -24.28
N GLU A 161 -25.78 -4.42 -24.39
CA GLU A 161 -26.05 -3.30 -25.32
C GLU A 161 -26.95 -2.23 -24.68
N THR A 162 -26.84 -1.01 -25.18
CA THR A 162 -27.72 0.08 -24.76
C THR A 162 -29.11 -0.05 -25.38
N ARG A 163 -30.14 0.40 -24.64
CA ARG A 163 -31.53 0.37 -25.05
C ARG A 163 -32.20 1.71 -24.74
N ALA A 164 -33.12 2.12 -25.63
CA ALA A 164 -34.04 3.21 -25.31
C ALA A 164 -34.94 2.80 -24.13
N THR A 165 -35.25 3.76 -23.27
CA THR A 165 -36.14 3.58 -22.12
C THR A 165 -37.20 4.69 -22.12
N PRO A 166 -38.27 4.58 -21.31
CA PRO A 166 -39.25 5.68 -21.17
C PRO A 166 -38.60 7.01 -20.71
N GLU A 167 -37.55 6.97 -19.95
CA GLU A 167 -36.79 8.15 -19.51
C GLU A 167 -35.90 8.72 -20.65
N PHE A 168 -35.37 7.85 -21.52
CA PHE A 168 -34.53 8.19 -22.67
C PHE A 168 -35.12 7.68 -24.00
N PRO A 169 -36.29 8.18 -24.41
CA PRO A 169 -37.03 7.63 -25.57
C PRO A 169 -36.40 7.97 -26.92
N ASN A 170 -35.56 9.00 -26.97
CA ASN A 170 -34.95 9.52 -28.20
C ASN A 170 -33.63 8.88 -28.56
N ALA A 171 -33.22 7.86 -27.85
CA ALA A 171 -31.99 7.12 -28.14
C ALA A 171 -32.05 6.46 -29.53
N ARG A 172 -31.19 6.91 -30.44
CA ARG A 172 -31.15 6.47 -31.86
C ARG A 172 -29.97 5.59 -32.20
N ARG A 173 -29.02 5.43 -31.27
CA ARG A 173 -27.78 4.69 -31.50
C ARG A 173 -27.60 3.64 -30.42
N THR A 174 -27.58 2.40 -30.83
CA THR A 174 -27.19 1.29 -29.96
C THR A 174 -25.67 1.21 -29.87
N LEU A 175 -25.14 1.04 -28.67
CA LEU A 175 -23.73 0.80 -28.38
C LEU A 175 -23.61 -0.48 -27.57
N THR A 176 -22.44 -1.15 -27.64
CA THR A 176 -22.11 -2.13 -26.60
C THR A 176 -21.92 -1.44 -25.25
N VAL A 177 -22.09 -2.16 -24.15
CA VAL A 177 -21.82 -1.63 -22.78
C VAL A 177 -20.39 -1.13 -22.67
N GLN A 178 -19.42 -1.87 -23.24
CA GLN A 178 -18.02 -1.46 -23.32
C GLN A 178 -17.85 -0.10 -24.02
N GLU A 179 -18.43 0.06 -25.23
CA GLU A 179 -18.34 1.31 -26.00
C GLU A 179 -19.00 2.49 -25.26
N PHE A 180 -20.13 2.24 -24.57
CA PHE A 180 -20.83 3.28 -23.80
C PHE A 180 -19.91 3.79 -22.68
N TYR A 181 -19.33 2.89 -21.88
CA TYR A 181 -18.50 3.29 -20.75
C TYR A 181 -17.13 3.82 -21.17
N GLU A 182 -16.54 3.38 -22.27
CA GLU A 182 -15.35 4.03 -22.83
C GLU A 182 -15.61 5.49 -23.22
N ARG A 183 -16.77 5.77 -23.83
CA ARG A 183 -17.17 7.14 -24.14
C ARG A 183 -17.43 7.96 -22.89
N LEU A 184 -18.06 7.35 -21.89
CA LEU A 184 -18.28 8.01 -20.60
C LEU A 184 -16.94 8.33 -19.92
N ALA A 185 -16.01 7.39 -19.84
CA ALA A 185 -14.68 7.59 -19.25
C ALA A 185 -13.92 8.74 -19.92
N ARG A 186 -13.97 8.82 -21.26
CA ARG A 186 -13.36 9.91 -22.05
C ARG A 186 -13.98 11.29 -21.82
N ARG A 187 -15.14 11.38 -21.16
CA ARG A 187 -15.76 12.62 -20.69
C ARG A 187 -15.45 12.90 -19.23
N VAL A 188 -15.51 11.87 -18.38
CA VAL A 188 -15.29 11.97 -16.94
C VAL A 188 -13.85 12.40 -16.63
N ILE A 189 -12.84 11.77 -17.24
CA ILE A 189 -11.44 12.07 -16.96
C ILE A 189 -11.10 13.54 -17.26
N PRO A 190 -11.34 14.09 -18.45
CA PRO A 190 -11.05 15.51 -18.73
C PRO A 190 -11.90 16.45 -17.86
N ALA A 191 -13.14 16.09 -17.53
CA ALA A 191 -13.98 16.91 -16.67
C ALA A 191 -13.35 17.17 -15.30
N LEU A 192 -12.64 16.18 -14.75
CA LEU A 192 -11.93 16.28 -13.48
C LEU A 192 -10.50 16.85 -13.64
N ASN A 193 -9.80 16.46 -14.69
CA ASN A 193 -8.35 16.66 -14.83
C ASN A 193 -7.97 17.95 -15.56
N ASP A 194 -8.75 18.41 -16.54
CA ASP A 194 -8.37 19.54 -17.38
C ASP A 194 -8.37 20.85 -16.60
N ILE A 195 -7.44 21.72 -16.97
CA ILE A 195 -7.35 23.08 -16.42
C ILE A 195 -8.30 23.98 -17.21
N GLU A 196 -9.35 24.46 -16.55
CA GLU A 196 -10.35 25.35 -17.13
C GLU A 196 -10.72 26.44 -16.12
N GLY A 197 -10.84 27.69 -16.56
CA GLY A 197 -11.27 28.80 -15.71
C GLY A 197 -10.57 28.83 -14.34
N PRO A 198 -11.29 28.46 -13.26
CA PRO A 198 -10.72 28.44 -11.91
C PRO A 198 -9.59 27.42 -11.67
N GLY A 199 -9.29 26.52 -12.59
CA GLY A 199 -8.26 25.48 -12.43
C GLY A 199 -8.75 24.08 -12.79
N PHE A 200 -8.30 23.07 -12.06
CA PHE A 200 -8.72 21.67 -12.21
C PHE A 200 -9.50 21.21 -10.96
N VAL A 201 -10.16 20.05 -11.05
CA VAL A 201 -10.81 19.41 -9.89
C VAL A 201 -9.84 18.43 -9.22
N PHE A 202 -9.38 17.41 -9.93
CA PHE A 202 -8.33 16.48 -9.51
C PHE A 202 -7.50 16.04 -10.71
N ARG A 203 -6.20 15.84 -10.50
CA ARG A 203 -5.39 15.04 -11.43
C ARG A 203 -5.82 13.59 -11.33
N VAL A 204 -6.15 12.97 -12.47
CA VAL A 204 -6.64 11.58 -12.53
C VAL A 204 -5.53 10.67 -13.03
N ASP A 205 -5.20 9.63 -12.26
CA ASP A 205 -4.26 8.59 -12.63
C ASP A 205 -4.99 7.28 -12.89
N MET A 206 -4.88 6.75 -14.12
CA MET A 206 -5.51 5.51 -14.56
C MET A 206 -4.51 4.35 -14.72
N ARG A 207 -3.26 4.50 -14.27
CA ARG A 207 -2.18 3.52 -14.52
C ARG A 207 -2.33 2.24 -13.72
N LEU A 208 -3.15 2.23 -12.65
CA LEU A 208 -3.43 1.04 -11.84
C LEU A 208 -4.48 0.09 -12.45
N ARG A 209 -5.07 0.44 -13.61
CA ARG A 209 -6.02 -0.43 -14.30
C ARG A 209 -5.34 -1.69 -14.86
N PRO A 210 -6.08 -2.79 -15.09
CA PRO A 210 -5.53 -4.00 -15.71
C PRO A 210 -4.73 -3.69 -16.98
N ASN A 211 -3.53 -4.27 -17.09
CA ASN A 211 -2.55 -4.01 -18.16
C ASN A 211 -2.03 -2.55 -18.24
N GLY A 212 -2.29 -1.70 -17.24
CA GLY A 212 -1.80 -0.33 -17.19
C GLY A 212 -2.18 0.49 -18.42
N GLU A 213 -1.21 1.21 -19.00
CA GLU A 213 -1.45 2.08 -20.18
C GLU A 213 -1.81 1.29 -21.46
N SER A 214 -1.43 0.01 -21.53
CA SER A 214 -1.74 -0.86 -22.68
C SER A 214 -3.15 -1.46 -22.61
N GLY A 215 -3.80 -1.44 -21.44
CA GLY A 215 -5.13 -1.98 -21.25
C GLY A 215 -6.25 -1.01 -21.61
N PRO A 216 -7.49 -1.52 -21.77
CA PRO A 216 -8.65 -0.68 -22.01
C PRO A 216 -8.87 0.30 -20.85
N ILE A 217 -9.49 1.43 -21.14
CA ILE A 217 -9.77 2.46 -20.15
C ILE A 217 -10.86 2.04 -19.15
N VAL A 218 -11.74 1.14 -19.57
CA VAL A 218 -12.80 0.52 -18.77
C VAL A 218 -12.73 -0.98 -19.02
N CYS A 219 -12.92 -1.82 -18.00
CA CYS A 219 -12.95 -3.26 -18.16
C CYS A 219 -14.17 -3.88 -17.46
N SER A 220 -14.62 -5.05 -17.97
CA SER A 220 -15.65 -5.82 -17.29
C SER A 220 -15.10 -6.49 -16.03
N THR A 221 -16.00 -6.89 -15.13
CA THR A 221 -15.60 -7.66 -13.93
C THR A 221 -14.96 -9.01 -14.32
N ASP A 222 -15.42 -9.65 -15.39
CA ASP A 222 -14.83 -10.90 -15.90
C ASP A 222 -13.39 -10.69 -16.38
N MET A 223 -13.13 -9.60 -17.13
CA MET A 223 -11.77 -9.24 -17.55
C MET A 223 -10.87 -8.94 -16.35
N LEU A 224 -11.38 -8.27 -15.33
CA LEU A 224 -10.64 -8.02 -14.10
C LEU A 224 -10.28 -9.34 -13.40
N GLU A 225 -11.24 -10.27 -13.30
CA GLU A 225 -11.02 -11.58 -12.67
C GLU A 225 -9.94 -12.37 -13.40
N GLU A 226 -10.05 -12.49 -14.72
CA GLU A 226 -9.05 -13.16 -15.55
C GLU A 226 -7.66 -12.54 -15.39
N TYR A 227 -7.59 -11.19 -15.40
CA TYR A 227 -6.34 -10.47 -15.22
C TYR A 227 -5.70 -10.75 -13.85
N LEU A 228 -6.46 -10.62 -12.77
CA LEU A 228 -5.95 -10.83 -11.41
C LEU A 228 -5.50 -12.29 -11.20
N TYR A 229 -6.20 -13.25 -11.82
CA TYR A 229 -5.87 -14.66 -11.72
C TYR A 229 -4.62 -15.05 -12.53
N THR A 230 -4.46 -14.52 -13.76
CA THR A 230 -3.41 -14.94 -14.70
C THR A 230 -2.16 -14.06 -14.67
N GLN A 231 -2.31 -12.76 -14.43
CA GLN A 231 -1.26 -11.76 -14.59
C GLN A 231 -1.04 -10.90 -13.35
N GLY A 232 -1.95 -10.94 -12.37
CA GLY A 232 -1.89 -10.10 -11.16
C GLY A 232 -0.58 -10.24 -10.42
N ARG A 233 0.12 -9.11 -10.22
CA ARG A 233 1.45 -9.02 -9.60
C ARG A 233 1.33 -8.77 -8.11
N ASP A 234 2.38 -9.10 -7.35
CA ASP A 234 2.38 -8.93 -5.89
C ASP A 234 2.18 -7.49 -5.44
N TRP A 235 2.73 -6.50 -6.16
CA TRP A 235 2.53 -5.08 -5.84
C TRP A 235 1.07 -4.62 -6.05
N GLU A 236 0.32 -5.25 -6.97
CA GLU A 236 -1.09 -4.91 -7.20
C GLU A 236 -1.97 -5.35 -6.03
N ARG A 237 -1.58 -6.38 -5.26
CA ARG A 237 -2.27 -6.73 -4.01
C ARG A 237 -2.26 -5.58 -3.01
N PHE A 238 -1.12 -4.88 -2.89
CA PHE A 238 -1.00 -3.70 -2.05
C PHE A 238 -1.86 -2.54 -2.57
N ALA A 239 -1.93 -2.36 -3.88
CA ALA A 239 -2.81 -1.36 -4.48
C ALA A 239 -4.29 -1.69 -4.21
N TRP A 240 -4.73 -2.92 -4.51
CA TRP A 240 -6.10 -3.37 -4.32
C TRP A 240 -6.54 -3.50 -2.86
N LEU A 241 -5.61 -3.59 -1.91
CA LEU A 241 -5.91 -3.59 -0.48
C LEU A 241 -6.73 -2.35 -0.08
N LYS A 242 -6.46 -1.20 -0.68
CA LYS A 242 -7.19 0.05 -0.48
C LYS A 242 -8.32 0.27 -1.49
N GLY A 243 -8.47 -0.58 -2.51
CA GLY A 243 -9.49 -0.41 -3.55
C GLY A 243 -10.91 -0.39 -3.00
N ARG A 244 -11.72 0.61 -3.39
CA ARG A 244 -13.12 0.79 -2.97
C ARG A 244 -13.93 1.47 -4.08
N ILE A 245 -15.12 0.94 -4.40
CA ILE A 245 -16.06 1.62 -5.30
C ILE A 245 -16.59 2.86 -4.57
N ILE A 246 -16.46 4.02 -5.20
CA ILE A 246 -16.67 5.33 -4.56
C ILE A 246 -17.87 6.11 -5.09
N ASN A 247 -18.47 5.67 -6.19
CA ASN A 247 -19.62 6.35 -6.79
C ASN A 247 -20.95 5.66 -6.46
N GLU A 248 -22.02 6.39 -6.72
CA GLU A 248 -23.40 5.94 -6.62
C GLU A 248 -23.95 5.52 -8.01
N PRO A 249 -25.02 4.71 -8.07
CA PRO A 249 -25.65 4.30 -9.31
C PRO A 249 -26.33 5.47 -10.05
N VAL A 250 -26.46 5.32 -11.36
CA VAL A 250 -27.18 6.28 -12.23
C VAL A 250 -28.46 5.67 -12.81
N PHE A 251 -28.40 4.40 -13.22
CA PHE A 251 -29.44 3.70 -13.96
C PHE A 251 -30.01 2.49 -13.23
N SER A 252 -29.21 1.79 -12.45
CA SER A 252 -29.64 0.61 -11.70
C SER A 252 -30.28 0.98 -10.37
N ALA A 253 -31.06 0.05 -9.81
CA ALA A 253 -31.56 0.18 -8.45
C ALA A 253 -30.40 0.15 -7.44
N PRO A 254 -30.47 0.88 -6.32
CA PRO A 254 -29.42 0.89 -5.31
C PRO A 254 -29.02 -0.51 -4.81
N GLU A 255 -29.99 -1.41 -4.64
CA GLU A 255 -29.77 -2.77 -4.19
C GLU A 255 -28.97 -3.61 -5.18
N ASP A 256 -29.24 -3.44 -6.48
CA ASP A 256 -28.50 -4.12 -7.56
C ASP A 256 -27.06 -3.61 -7.62
N PHE A 257 -26.86 -2.31 -7.49
CA PHE A 257 -25.54 -1.70 -7.47
C PHE A 257 -24.72 -2.14 -6.24
N GLU A 258 -25.33 -2.23 -5.07
CA GLU A 258 -24.70 -2.78 -3.87
C GLU A 258 -24.34 -4.26 -4.05
N GLN A 259 -25.13 -5.04 -4.80
CA GLN A 259 -24.77 -6.41 -5.14
C GLN A 259 -23.55 -6.46 -6.06
N GLN A 260 -23.47 -5.58 -7.06
CA GLN A 260 -22.30 -5.47 -7.94
C GLN A 260 -21.02 -5.09 -7.15
N LYS A 261 -21.12 -4.15 -6.20
CA LYS A 261 -20.00 -3.83 -5.27
C LYS A 261 -19.53 -5.06 -4.47
N ARG A 262 -20.47 -5.87 -3.97
CA ARG A 262 -20.13 -7.13 -3.27
C ARG A 262 -19.45 -8.13 -4.18
N ASN A 263 -19.90 -8.27 -5.43
CA ASN A 263 -19.31 -9.15 -6.42
C ASN A 263 -17.84 -8.77 -6.67
N VAL A 264 -17.55 -7.51 -6.96
CA VAL A 264 -16.17 -7.01 -7.12
C VAL A 264 -15.32 -7.26 -5.87
N SER A 265 -15.87 -7.01 -4.67
CA SER A 265 -15.17 -7.27 -3.42
C SER A 265 -14.86 -8.75 -3.22
N SER A 266 -15.77 -9.64 -3.63
CA SER A 266 -15.60 -11.10 -3.53
C SER A 266 -14.56 -11.63 -4.50
N LEU A 267 -14.46 -11.02 -5.67
CA LEU A 267 -13.46 -11.32 -6.70
C LEU A 267 -12.05 -10.87 -6.27
N VAL A 268 -11.92 -9.64 -5.74
CA VAL A 268 -10.64 -9.05 -5.37
C VAL A 268 -10.06 -9.66 -4.08
N ARG A 269 -10.91 -10.05 -3.13
CA ARG A 269 -10.49 -10.57 -1.82
C ARG A 269 -9.53 -11.77 -1.88
N PRO A 270 -9.76 -12.83 -2.66
CA PRO A 270 -8.84 -13.97 -2.76
C PRO A 270 -7.50 -13.59 -3.39
N PHE A 271 -7.49 -12.59 -4.26
CA PHE A 271 -6.26 -12.07 -4.84
C PHE A 271 -5.42 -11.34 -3.80
N VAL A 272 -6.02 -10.44 -3.01
CA VAL A 272 -5.32 -9.65 -1.99
C VAL A 272 -4.92 -10.50 -0.79
N PHE A 273 -5.86 -11.28 -0.23
CA PHE A 273 -5.71 -12.01 1.02
C PHE A 273 -5.68 -13.52 0.77
N ARG A 274 -4.50 -14.07 0.52
CA ARG A 274 -4.33 -15.51 0.38
C ARG A 274 -4.34 -16.22 1.73
N LYS A 275 -4.96 -17.41 1.79
CA LYS A 275 -5.00 -18.25 2.99
C LYS A 275 -3.62 -18.76 3.39
N TYR A 276 -2.72 -18.97 2.44
CA TYR A 276 -1.36 -19.43 2.63
C TYR A 276 -0.38 -18.36 2.19
N LEU A 277 0.57 -18.09 3.06
CA LEU A 277 1.57 -17.06 2.91
C LEU A 277 2.48 -17.37 1.72
N ASP A 278 2.66 -16.39 0.84
CA ASP A 278 3.68 -16.42 -0.19
C ASP A 278 4.88 -15.57 0.25
N PHE A 279 5.86 -16.24 0.88
CA PHE A 279 7.08 -15.57 1.36
C PHE A 279 7.91 -14.95 0.24
N ASN A 280 7.82 -15.50 -0.98
CA ASN A 280 8.50 -14.91 -2.13
C ASN A 280 7.91 -13.56 -2.50
N ALA A 281 6.59 -13.41 -2.37
CA ALA A 281 5.91 -12.14 -2.59
C ALA A 281 6.40 -11.07 -1.60
N ILE A 282 6.53 -11.41 -0.31
CA ILE A 282 7.03 -10.48 0.71
C ILE A 282 8.48 -10.07 0.39
N SER A 283 9.35 -11.03 0.12
CA SER A 283 10.75 -10.76 -0.23
C SER A 283 10.88 -9.90 -1.49
N SER A 284 10.05 -10.15 -2.51
CA SER A 284 10.01 -9.35 -3.75
C SER A 284 9.56 -7.91 -3.48
N LEU A 285 8.58 -7.72 -2.59
CA LEU A 285 8.08 -6.42 -2.20
C LEU A 285 9.08 -5.64 -1.34
N THR A 286 9.75 -6.32 -0.41
CA THR A 286 10.83 -5.71 0.38
C THR A 286 11.96 -5.22 -0.53
N ARG A 287 12.39 -6.03 -1.49
CA ARG A 287 13.39 -5.60 -2.50
C ARG A 287 12.92 -4.41 -3.33
N LEU A 288 11.65 -4.42 -3.76
CA LEU A 288 11.07 -3.29 -4.50
C LEU A 288 11.09 -2.01 -3.65
N HIS A 289 10.74 -2.13 -2.36
CA HIS A 289 10.81 -1.01 -1.42
C HIS A 289 12.24 -0.49 -1.24
N GLU A 290 13.22 -1.38 -1.09
CA GLU A 290 14.65 -1.03 -1.01
C GLU A 290 15.13 -0.32 -2.27
N MET A 291 14.74 -0.77 -3.46
CA MET A 291 15.07 -0.10 -4.73
C MET A 291 14.47 1.31 -4.79
N ILE A 292 13.22 1.50 -4.35
CA ILE A 292 12.57 2.82 -4.30
C ILE A 292 13.32 3.74 -3.33
N ARG A 293 13.72 3.25 -2.16
CA ARG A 293 14.51 4.01 -1.18
C ARG A 293 15.87 4.44 -1.76
N ALA A 294 16.60 3.50 -2.36
CA ALA A 294 17.91 3.77 -2.97
C ALA A 294 17.81 4.80 -4.09
N GLU A 295 16.81 4.70 -4.95
CA GLU A 295 16.58 5.66 -6.03
C GLU A 295 16.17 7.03 -5.48
N THR A 296 15.35 7.09 -4.44
CA THR A 296 14.97 8.36 -3.77
C THR A 296 16.20 9.04 -3.18
N ALA A 297 17.04 8.31 -2.45
CA ALA A 297 18.29 8.82 -1.87
C ALA A 297 19.25 9.32 -2.97
N ARG A 298 19.38 8.59 -4.08
CA ARG A 298 20.19 9.00 -5.22
C ARG A 298 19.69 10.32 -5.84
N ARG A 299 18.37 10.46 -5.99
CA ARG A 299 17.76 11.70 -6.53
C ARG A 299 17.90 12.89 -5.59
N GLU A 300 17.84 12.65 -4.27
CA GLU A 300 18.11 13.69 -3.27
C GLU A 300 19.57 14.18 -3.35
N LEU A 301 20.53 13.25 -3.43
CA LEU A 301 21.95 13.57 -3.59
C LEU A 301 22.24 14.28 -4.91
N ALA A 302 21.67 13.81 -6.03
CA ALA A 302 21.88 14.43 -7.36
C ALA A 302 21.38 15.88 -7.43
N ARG A 303 20.47 16.29 -6.53
CA ARG A 303 19.97 17.66 -6.38
C ARG A 303 20.69 18.45 -5.28
N GLY A 304 21.89 18.04 -4.92
CA GLY A 304 22.73 18.70 -3.91
C GLY A 304 22.27 18.47 -2.47
N GLY A 305 21.35 17.52 -2.21
CA GLY A 305 20.88 17.20 -0.87
C GLY A 305 20.13 18.33 -0.14
N THR A 306 19.60 19.32 -0.90
CA THR A 306 18.92 20.51 -0.35
C THR A 306 17.49 20.28 0.13
N CYS A 307 16.91 19.13 -0.19
CA CYS A 307 15.56 18.74 0.23
C CYS A 307 15.57 17.30 0.73
N ILE A 308 14.57 16.96 1.56
CA ILE A 308 14.24 15.58 1.91
C ILE A 308 12.84 15.23 1.41
N ASN A 309 12.62 13.95 1.08
CA ASN A 309 11.30 13.45 0.73
C ASN A 309 10.65 12.80 1.98
N VAL A 310 9.63 13.46 2.53
CA VAL A 310 8.93 13.00 3.76
C VAL A 310 8.09 11.73 3.53
N LYS A 311 7.79 11.39 2.27
CA LYS A 311 6.99 10.21 1.92
C LYS A 311 7.86 9.01 1.55
N LEU A 312 8.78 9.18 0.60
CA LEU A 312 9.55 8.08 0.01
C LEU A 312 10.95 7.91 0.63
N GLY A 313 11.44 8.91 1.37
CA GLY A 313 12.72 8.84 2.06
C GLY A 313 12.69 7.84 3.22
N ARG A 314 13.88 7.45 3.71
CA ARG A 314 14.02 6.58 4.89
C ARG A 314 13.29 7.19 6.10
N GLY A 315 12.51 6.37 6.81
CA GLY A 315 11.70 6.83 7.92
C GLY A 315 10.50 7.70 7.51
N GLY A 316 10.07 7.63 6.24
CA GLY A 316 8.94 8.40 5.72
C GLY A 316 7.59 7.68 5.81
N ILE A 317 6.54 8.37 5.36
CA ILE A 317 5.15 7.90 5.38
C ILE A 317 5.02 6.50 4.76
N ARG A 318 5.72 6.26 3.63
CA ARG A 318 5.64 5.00 2.88
C ARG A 318 6.11 3.79 3.68
N GLU A 319 7.05 3.94 4.60
CA GLU A 319 7.53 2.84 5.44
C GLU A 319 6.45 2.41 6.45
N ILE A 320 5.72 3.36 7.04
CA ILE A 320 4.60 3.04 7.94
C ILE A 320 3.47 2.36 7.16
N GLU A 321 3.09 2.90 6.00
CA GLU A 321 2.07 2.31 5.13
C GLU A 321 2.47 0.89 4.68
N PHE A 322 3.70 0.70 4.25
CA PHE A 322 4.20 -0.58 3.76
C PHE A 322 4.25 -1.64 4.88
N LEU A 323 4.71 -1.26 6.08
CA LEU A 323 4.72 -2.13 7.25
C LEU A 323 3.30 -2.61 7.57
N THR A 324 2.35 -1.69 7.66
CA THR A 324 0.94 -1.98 7.96
C THR A 324 0.33 -2.89 6.91
N GLN A 325 0.47 -2.53 5.62
CA GLN A 325 -0.09 -3.28 4.49
C GLN A 325 0.52 -4.68 4.36
N THR A 326 1.81 -4.83 4.61
CA THR A 326 2.47 -6.14 4.59
C THR A 326 1.88 -7.06 5.64
N LEU A 327 1.72 -6.58 6.87
CA LEU A 327 1.09 -7.37 7.94
C LEU A 327 -0.38 -7.69 7.64
N GLN A 328 -1.11 -6.77 7.00
CA GLN A 328 -2.47 -7.02 6.51
C GLN A 328 -2.51 -8.14 5.46
N VAL A 329 -1.66 -8.11 4.46
CA VAL A 329 -1.60 -9.14 3.40
C VAL A 329 -1.22 -10.50 3.99
N ILE A 330 -0.28 -10.53 4.94
CA ILE A 330 0.17 -11.75 5.61
C ILE A 330 -0.96 -12.40 6.43
N ARG A 331 -1.73 -11.62 7.17
CA ARG A 331 -2.66 -12.13 8.19
C ARG A 331 -4.13 -12.02 7.80
N GLY A 332 -4.49 -11.06 6.92
CA GLY A 332 -5.88 -10.77 6.54
C GLY A 332 -6.61 -11.92 5.84
N GLY A 333 -5.87 -12.93 5.34
CA GLY A 333 -6.47 -14.17 4.84
C GLY A 333 -7.16 -14.99 5.94
N ARG A 334 -6.67 -14.92 7.17
CA ARG A 334 -7.19 -15.62 8.36
C ARG A 334 -7.99 -14.72 9.29
N ASP A 335 -7.62 -13.45 9.36
CA ASP A 335 -8.22 -12.45 10.23
C ASP A 335 -8.98 -11.39 9.41
N PRO A 336 -10.33 -11.43 9.41
CA PRO A 336 -11.16 -10.44 8.71
C PRO A 336 -10.99 -9.00 9.22
N LEU A 337 -10.61 -8.77 10.48
CA LEU A 337 -10.43 -7.44 11.06
C LEU A 337 -9.29 -6.66 10.38
N LEU A 338 -8.31 -7.38 9.82
CA LEU A 338 -7.18 -6.81 9.09
C LEU A 338 -7.48 -6.44 7.63
N ARG A 339 -8.74 -6.50 7.19
CA ARG A 339 -9.16 -6.16 5.83
C ARG A 339 -9.64 -4.73 5.67
N GLY A 340 -9.43 -3.90 6.68
CA GLY A 340 -9.69 -2.46 6.62
C GLY A 340 -8.75 -1.75 5.65
N ARG A 341 -9.09 -0.51 5.29
CA ARG A 341 -8.35 0.29 4.29
C ARG A 341 -7.57 1.45 4.88
N GLU A 342 -7.98 1.93 6.03
CA GLU A 342 -7.39 3.08 6.72
C GLU A 342 -6.14 2.65 7.49
N THR A 343 -5.00 3.33 7.26
CA THR A 343 -3.71 2.97 7.85
C THR A 343 -3.73 2.98 9.37
N LEU A 344 -4.30 4.03 9.98
CA LEU A 344 -4.34 4.18 11.44
C LEU A 344 -5.24 3.13 12.12
N ALA A 345 -6.42 2.86 11.56
CA ALA A 345 -7.30 1.82 12.06
C ALA A 345 -6.62 0.44 12.00
N MET A 346 -5.84 0.18 10.96
CA MET A 346 -5.14 -1.09 10.83
C MET A 346 -3.94 -1.20 11.78
N LEU A 347 -3.23 -0.12 12.08
CA LEU A 347 -2.20 -0.10 13.12
C LEU A 347 -2.81 -0.44 14.50
N GLU A 348 -4.00 0.08 14.80
CA GLU A 348 -4.71 -0.23 16.04
C GLU A 348 -5.09 -1.73 16.11
N VAL A 349 -5.67 -2.30 15.05
CA VAL A 349 -6.00 -3.74 15.00
C VAL A 349 -4.75 -4.60 15.15
N LEU A 350 -3.63 -4.23 14.50
CA LEU A 350 -2.37 -4.97 14.56
C LEU A 350 -1.76 -4.98 15.96
N SER A 351 -2.06 -4.00 16.81
CA SER A 351 -1.58 -3.94 18.20
C SER A 351 -2.24 -4.98 19.12
N GLY A 352 -3.51 -5.34 18.84
CA GLY A 352 -4.30 -6.26 19.69
C GLY A 352 -3.91 -7.73 19.53
N ASP A 353 -3.36 -8.14 18.40
CA ASP A 353 -3.29 -9.55 17.98
C ASP A 353 -1.85 -10.09 17.81
N GLY A 354 -0.86 -9.41 18.42
CA GLY A 354 0.55 -9.82 18.41
C GLY A 354 1.26 -9.62 17.08
N GLY A 355 0.76 -8.70 16.22
CA GLY A 355 1.45 -8.28 15.00
C GLY A 355 2.63 -7.37 15.31
N ILE A 356 2.36 -6.31 16.08
CA ILE A 356 3.34 -5.35 16.62
C ILE A 356 2.96 -5.05 18.07
N SER A 357 3.90 -4.52 18.86
CA SER A 357 3.58 -4.12 20.23
C SER A 357 2.62 -2.93 20.25
N ALA A 358 1.79 -2.82 21.29
CA ALA A 358 0.87 -1.70 21.47
C ALA A 358 1.62 -0.35 21.52
N GLU A 359 2.81 -0.32 22.14
CA GLU A 359 3.66 0.86 22.16
C GLU A 359 4.12 1.25 20.75
N MET A 360 4.60 0.28 19.95
CA MET A 360 5.02 0.54 18.57
C MET A 360 3.85 1.04 17.72
N ALA A 361 2.66 0.43 17.84
CA ALA A 361 1.47 0.87 17.11
C ALA A 361 1.10 2.31 17.44
N ALA A 362 1.07 2.67 18.74
CA ALA A 362 0.75 4.02 19.19
C ALA A 362 1.76 5.05 18.66
N ARG A 363 3.06 4.76 18.76
CA ARG A 363 4.11 5.67 18.27
C ARG A 363 4.11 5.80 16.74
N LEU A 364 3.92 4.70 16.00
CA LEU A 364 3.78 4.75 14.55
C LEU A 364 2.56 5.56 14.11
N SER A 365 1.44 5.47 14.85
CA SER A 365 0.24 6.25 14.58
C SER A 365 0.47 7.75 14.81
N GLU A 366 1.11 8.13 15.92
CA GLU A 366 1.49 9.52 16.18
C GLU A 366 2.43 10.06 15.11
N HIS A 367 3.46 9.29 14.75
CA HIS A 367 4.44 9.68 13.74
C HIS A 367 3.83 9.75 12.34
N TYR A 368 2.88 8.85 12.02
CA TYR A 368 2.14 8.92 10.76
C TYR A 368 1.36 10.22 10.66
N VAL A 369 0.57 10.58 11.67
CA VAL A 369 -0.18 11.85 11.69
C VAL A 369 0.75 13.06 11.58
N PHE A 370 1.88 13.06 12.30
CA PHE A 370 2.86 14.14 12.19
C PHE A 370 3.44 14.26 10.76
N LEU A 371 3.91 13.16 10.18
CA LEU A 371 4.46 13.16 8.81
C LEU A 371 3.42 13.59 7.78
N ARG A 372 2.15 13.20 7.96
CA ARG A 372 1.05 13.61 7.08
C ARG A 372 0.73 15.10 7.22
N ASN A 373 0.79 15.67 8.44
CA ASN A 373 0.65 17.11 8.64
C ASN A 373 1.80 17.87 7.99
N VAL A 374 3.03 17.35 8.03
CA VAL A 374 4.17 17.95 7.31
C VAL A 374 3.94 17.86 5.78
N GLU A 375 3.47 16.72 5.26
CA GLU A 375 3.10 16.56 3.84
C GLU A 375 2.02 17.57 3.44
N HIS A 376 0.98 17.77 4.27
CA HIS A 376 -0.07 18.77 4.03
C HIS A 376 0.51 20.19 3.99
N ALA A 377 1.31 20.58 4.99
CA ALA A 377 1.90 21.92 5.04
C ALA A 377 2.79 22.20 3.81
N ILE A 378 3.56 21.22 3.33
CA ILE A 378 4.32 21.34 2.08
C ILE A 378 3.37 21.63 0.89
N GLN A 379 2.24 20.93 0.81
CA GLN A 379 1.27 21.10 -0.26
C GLN A 379 0.50 22.42 -0.16
N TYR A 380 0.25 22.92 1.06
CA TYR A 380 -0.46 24.18 1.31
C TYR A 380 0.27 25.40 0.78
N VAL A 381 1.60 25.35 0.65
CA VAL A 381 2.38 26.48 0.16
C VAL A 381 1.91 26.90 -1.25
N ASN A 382 1.79 25.97 -2.20
CA ASN A 382 1.48 26.28 -3.59
C ASN A 382 0.38 25.45 -4.25
N ASP A 383 -0.31 24.56 -3.53
CA ASP A 383 -1.21 23.53 -4.08
C ASP A 383 -0.49 22.64 -5.11
N GLU A 384 0.71 22.20 -4.77
CA GLU A 384 1.54 21.35 -5.62
C GLU A 384 1.60 19.91 -5.07
N GLN A 385 1.62 18.93 -5.98
CA GLN A 385 1.83 17.54 -5.64
C GLN A 385 3.33 17.29 -5.34
N THR A 386 3.76 17.73 -4.18
CA THR A 386 5.14 17.53 -3.73
C THR A 386 5.19 17.01 -2.30
N GLN A 387 6.23 16.24 -2.00
CA GLN A 387 6.52 15.71 -0.67
C GLN A 387 7.94 16.09 -0.23
N ARG A 388 8.51 17.13 -0.87
CA ARG A 388 9.88 17.57 -0.64
C ARG A 388 9.88 18.75 0.30
N LEU A 389 10.50 18.55 1.46
CA LEU A 389 10.77 19.62 2.42
C LEU A 389 12.17 20.19 2.14
N PRO A 390 12.32 21.49 1.85
CA PRO A 390 13.61 22.15 1.83
C PRO A 390 14.29 22.07 3.19
N LYS A 391 15.62 21.94 3.23
CA LYS A 391 16.38 21.89 4.48
C LYS A 391 16.59 23.27 5.10
N GLU A 392 16.48 24.34 4.31
CA GLU A 392 16.72 25.72 4.69
C GLU A 392 15.96 26.72 3.83
N GLY A 393 15.97 27.98 4.20
CA GLY A 393 15.40 29.08 3.43
C GLY A 393 13.90 29.29 3.64
N GLU A 394 13.32 30.13 2.77
CA GLU A 394 11.91 30.56 2.87
C GLU A 394 10.93 29.39 2.81
N GLY A 395 11.24 28.35 2.03
CA GLY A 395 10.37 27.18 1.90
C GLY A 395 10.24 26.38 3.21
N LEU A 396 11.34 26.18 3.96
CA LEU A 396 11.29 25.55 5.27
C LEU A 396 10.54 26.45 6.27
N THR A 397 10.82 27.75 6.25
CA THR A 397 10.15 28.73 7.12
C THR A 397 8.63 28.76 6.89
N ALA A 398 8.20 28.70 5.61
CA ALA A 398 6.77 28.68 5.26
C ALA A 398 6.08 27.41 5.77
N VAL A 399 6.68 26.23 5.56
CA VAL A 399 6.12 24.96 6.07
C VAL A 399 6.08 24.93 7.59
N ALA A 400 7.15 25.33 8.27
CA ALA A 400 7.20 25.40 9.73
C ALA A 400 6.17 26.41 10.28
N GLY A 401 6.05 27.57 9.61
CA GLY A 401 5.03 28.57 9.93
C GLY A 401 3.61 28.03 9.85
N LEU A 402 3.26 27.31 8.77
CA LEU A 402 1.95 26.67 8.59
C LEU A 402 1.67 25.58 9.65
N LEU A 403 2.72 24.98 10.22
CA LEU A 403 2.61 24.01 11.32
C LEU A 403 2.64 24.69 12.72
N GLY A 404 2.75 26.01 12.77
CA GLY A 404 2.76 26.78 14.02
C GLY A 404 4.01 26.57 14.89
N MET A 405 5.17 26.21 14.28
CA MET A 405 6.41 25.93 15.01
C MET A 405 7.63 26.58 14.35
N PRO A 406 8.75 26.81 15.09
CA PRO A 406 10.01 27.24 14.51
C PRO A 406 10.61 26.21 13.55
N ALA A 407 11.40 26.66 12.57
CA ALA A 407 11.99 25.79 11.55
C ALA A 407 12.98 24.77 12.12
N ASP A 408 13.75 25.13 13.14
CA ASP A 408 14.70 24.27 13.84
C ASP A 408 13.98 23.19 14.69
N GLU A 409 12.86 23.54 15.32
CA GLU A 409 12.01 22.60 16.05
C GLU A 409 11.38 21.58 15.08
N LEU A 410 10.82 22.04 13.95
CA LEU A 410 10.29 21.17 12.90
C LEU A 410 11.36 20.17 12.44
N TRP A 411 12.56 20.68 12.17
CA TRP A 411 13.65 19.85 11.68
C TRP A 411 14.07 18.78 12.68
N SER A 412 14.33 19.17 13.93
CA SER A 412 14.73 18.24 15.00
C SER A 412 13.66 17.17 15.26
N ARG A 413 12.39 17.58 15.31
CA ARG A 413 11.27 16.65 15.48
C ARG A 413 11.15 15.67 14.31
N LEU A 414 11.31 16.18 13.08
CA LEU A 414 11.23 15.35 11.87
C LEU A 414 12.36 14.30 11.80
N GLU A 415 13.58 14.67 12.19
CA GLU A 415 14.70 13.72 12.26
C GLU A 415 14.41 12.61 13.27
N GLY A 416 14.00 12.93 14.49
CA GLY A 416 13.66 11.93 15.51
C GLY A 416 12.51 11.01 15.09
N VAL A 417 11.47 11.54 14.42
CA VAL A 417 10.37 10.76 13.87
C VAL A 417 10.89 9.78 12.81
N ARG A 418 11.71 10.27 11.88
CA ARG A 418 12.26 9.45 10.78
C ARG A 418 13.20 8.35 11.30
N GLU A 419 14.02 8.64 12.29
CA GLU A 419 14.88 7.63 12.93
C GLU A 419 14.05 6.53 13.59
N TYR A 420 13.01 6.89 14.33
CA TYR A 420 12.12 5.92 14.95
C TYR A 420 11.39 5.04 13.92
N VAL A 421 10.79 5.66 12.90
CA VAL A 421 10.05 4.93 11.85
C VAL A 421 10.99 3.97 11.11
N ALA A 422 12.19 4.41 10.77
CA ALA A 422 13.19 3.57 10.12
C ALA A 422 13.62 2.38 11.00
N ALA A 423 13.84 2.61 12.30
CA ALA A 423 14.18 1.54 13.24
C ALA A 423 13.02 0.55 13.43
N ALA A 424 11.80 1.03 13.55
CA ALA A 424 10.60 0.20 13.63
C ALA A 424 10.41 -0.64 12.35
N PHE A 425 10.58 -0.03 11.18
CA PHE A 425 10.53 -0.72 9.90
C PHE A 425 11.60 -1.83 9.82
N ASP A 426 12.84 -1.49 10.10
CA ASP A 426 13.96 -2.44 10.09
C ASP A 426 13.71 -3.60 11.09
N SER A 427 13.16 -3.34 12.27
CA SER A 427 12.87 -4.39 13.27
C SER A 427 11.83 -5.41 12.81
N VAL A 428 10.89 -5.02 11.94
CA VAL A 428 9.86 -5.91 11.39
C VAL A 428 10.35 -6.63 10.14
N PHE A 429 11.14 -5.93 9.30
CA PHE A 429 11.59 -6.44 8.00
C PHE A 429 13.07 -6.83 7.97
N GLN A 430 13.86 -6.51 8.99
CA GLN A 430 15.14 -7.17 9.10
C GLN A 430 14.85 -8.67 9.17
N VAL A 431 14.92 -9.26 8.00
CA VAL A 431 15.40 -10.62 7.90
C VAL A 431 16.63 -10.56 8.77
N HIS A 432 16.59 -11.22 9.92
CA HIS A 432 17.83 -11.65 10.50
C HIS A 432 18.48 -12.42 9.36
N GLU A 433 19.38 -11.79 8.59
CA GLU A 433 20.48 -12.61 8.07
C GLU A 433 20.88 -13.39 9.29
N PRO A 434 20.75 -14.72 9.26
CA PRO A 434 21.23 -15.46 10.39
C PRO A 434 22.62 -14.92 10.61
N ALA A 435 22.84 -14.26 11.73
CA ALA A 435 24.15 -14.13 12.30
C ALA A 435 24.55 -15.54 12.76
N ALA A 436 24.51 -16.49 11.85
CA ALA A 436 25.42 -17.56 11.85
C ALA A 436 26.74 -16.85 11.59
N ASP A 437 27.55 -16.80 12.59
CA ASP A 437 28.97 -16.53 12.47
C ASP A 437 29.54 -17.63 11.59
N THR A 438 29.09 -17.64 10.30
CA THR A 438 29.49 -18.59 9.27
C THR A 438 30.97 -18.38 8.89
N ALA A 439 31.60 -17.37 9.49
CA ALA A 439 33.02 -17.14 9.37
C ALA A 439 33.87 -18.38 9.79
N ASP A 440 33.31 -19.23 10.63
CA ASP A 440 33.95 -20.46 11.11
C ASP A 440 33.48 -21.75 10.39
N TRP A 441 32.63 -21.62 9.36
CA TRP A 441 32.24 -22.76 8.53
C TRP A 441 33.22 -22.98 7.38
N PRO A 442 33.55 -24.25 7.03
CA PRO A 442 34.42 -24.53 5.90
C PRO A 442 33.89 -23.87 4.63
N THR A 443 34.75 -23.25 3.84
CA THR A 443 34.41 -22.73 2.52
C THR A 443 34.52 -23.80 1.44
N GLY A 444 33.72 -23.71 0.39
CA GLY A 444 33.80 -24.62 -0.77
C GLY A 444 33.20 -26.02 -0.57
N TRP A 445 32.49 -26.28 0.56
CA TRP A 445 31.85 -27.58 0.81
C TRP A 445 30.69 -27.85 -0.18
N GLU A 446 30.18 -26.82 -0.81
CA GLU A 446 29.18 -26.88 -1.88
C GLU A 446 29.74 -27.38 -3.22
N THR A 447 31.08 -27.40 -3.38
CA THR A 447 31.71 -27.85 -4.64
C THR A 447 31.91 -29.35 -4.75
N GLY A 448 31.76 -30.08 -3.64
CA GLY A 448 31.84 -31.53 -3.63
C GLY A 448 33.29 -32.08 -3.69
N THR A 449 34.29 -31.29 -3.33
CA THR A 449 35.70 -31.72 -3.30
C THR A 449 36.02 -32.55 -2.06
N SER A 450 37.04 -33.43 -2.14
CA SER A 450 37.48 -34.29 -1.03
C SER A 450 37.94 -33.46 0.17
N SER A 451 38.71 -32.40 -0.07
CA SER A 451 39.16 -31.45 0.97
C SER A 451 37.99 -30.76 1.70
N ALA A 452 36.94 -30.38 0.97
CA ALA A 452 35.75 -29.80 1.55
C ALA A 452 34.95 -30.81 2.39
N SER A 453 34.92 -32.08 2.00
CA SER A 453 34.35 -33.18 2.77
C SER A 453 35.04 -33.37 4.12
N GLU A 454 36.36 -33.40 4.12
CA GLU A 454 37.18 -33.54 5.35
C GLU A 454 36.99 -32.36 6.30
N ALA A 455 36.97 -31.12 5.77
CA ALA A 455 36.76 -29.93 6.57
C ALA A 455 35.34 -29.91 7.19
N LEU A 456 34.33 -30.33 6.45
CA LEU A 456 32.93 -30.42 6.94
C LEU A 456 32.80 -31.53 8.00
N THR A 457 33.46 -32.66 7.81
CA THR A 457 33.54 -33.74 8.80
C THR A 457 34.17 -33.24 10.11
N GLY A 458 35.28 -32.52 10.04
CA GLY A 458 35.92 -31.90 11.21
C GLY A 458 35.01 -30.94 11.95
N LYS A 459 34.29 -30.07 11.22
CA LYS A 459 33.34 -29.12 11.81
C LYS A 459 32.18 -29.84 12.51
N LEU A 460 31.56 -30.85 11.89
CA LEU A 460 30.45 -31.59 12.50
C LEU A 460 30.91 -32.34 13.77
N ARG A 461 32.12 -32.91 13.78
CA ARG A 461 32.70 -33.53 14.98
C ARG A 461 32.88 -32.51 16.10
N SER A 462 33.38 -31.32 15.79
CA SER A 462 33.55 -30.24 16.79
C SER A 462 32.22 -29.76 17.38
N LEU A 463 31.09 -29.90 16.65
CA LEU A 463 29.75 -29.61 17.13
C LEU A 463 29.10 -30.75 17.94
N GLY A 464 29.85 -31.86 18.19
CA GLY A 464 29.39 -32.96 19.04
C GLY A 464 28.56 -34.03 18.33
N TYR A 465 28.62 -34.14 16.99
CA TYR A 465 27.89 -35.16 16.23
C TYR A 465 28.52 -36.58 16.31
N GLY A 466 29.66 -36.74 16.96
CA GLY A 466 30.33 -38.01 17.07
C GLY A 466 31.17 -38.37 15.85
N ASP A 467 31.58 -39.65 15.76
CA ASP A 467 32.48 -40.10 14.68
C ASP A 467 31.76 -40.54 13.41
N ASP A 468 30.45 -40.90 13.52
CA ASP A 468 29.66 -41.45 12.41
C ASP A 468 28.92 -40.33 11.64
N VAL A 469 29.68 -39.38 11.07
CA VAL A 469 29.16 -38.21 10.36
C VAL A 469 29.20 -38.32 8.84
N ASP A 470 29.76 -39.38 8.29
CA ASP A 470 30.00 -39.51 6.85
C ASP A 470 28.70 -39.48 6.01
N GLU A 471 27.61 -40.07 6.53
CA GLU A 471 26.32 -40.01 5.89
C GLU A 471 25.74 -38.59 5.90
N LEU A 472 25.91 -37.84 6.99
CA LEU A 472 25.47 -36.44 7.10
C LEU A 472 26.23 -35.56 6.10
N VAL A 473 27.55 -35.70 6.04
CA VAL A 473 28.43 -34.99 5.10
C VAL A 473 27.99 -35.26 3.66
N SER A 474 27.77 -36.53 3.31
CA SER A 474 27.31 -36.92 1.97
C SER A 474 25.95 -36.32 1.61
N ARG A 475 25.04 -36.22 2.56
CA ARG A 475 23.71 -35.60 2.35
C ARG A 475 23.81 -34.08 2.19
N ILE A 476 24.59 -33.42 3.05
CA ILE A 476 24.80 -31.97 2.98
C ILE A 476 25.41 -31.61 1.62
N MET A 477 26.44 -32.32 1.20
CA MET A 477 27.09 -32.07 -0.10
C MET A 477 26.14 -32.31 -1.28
N ARG A 478 25.26 -33.31 -1.21
CA ARG A 478 24.21 -33.52 -2.23
C ARG A 478 23.20 -32.41 -2.29
N LEU A 479 22.71 -31.94 -1.13
CA LEU A 479 21.77 -30.82 -1.06
C LEU A 479 22.35 -29.51 -1.61
N ALA A 480 23.62 -29.28 -1.39
CA ALA A 480 24.30 -28.04 -1.79
C ALA A 480 24.80 -28.05 -3.24
N SER A 481 25.09 -29.25 -3.81
CA SER A 481 25.66 -29.37 -5.14
C SER A 481 24.63 -29.20 -6.26
N ALA A 482 25.08 -28.63 -7.39
CA ALA A 482 24.26 -28.47 -8.61
C ALA A 482 23.88 -29.79 -9.31
N ARG A 483 24.44 -30.94 -8.86
CA ARG A 483 24.30 -32.26 -9.50
C ARG A 483 23.09 -33.08 -9.03
N ALA A 484 22.34 -32.62 -8.02
CA ALA A 484 21.10 -33.27 -7.64
C ALA A 484 20.03 -32.94 -8.70
N GLY A 485 19.70 -33.87 -9.59
CA GLY A 485 18.84 -33.80 -10.79
C GLY A 485 17.42 -33.20 -10.67
N ARG A 486 17.25 -32.25 -9.77
CA ARG A 486 16.13 -31.30 -9.70
C ARG A 486 16.72 -29.90 -9.82
N SER A 487 16.28 -29.13 -10.81
CA SER A 487 16.73 -27.76 -11.03
C SER A 487 16.31 -26.85 -9.87
N LEU A 488 17.13 -26.78 -8.83
CA LEU A 488 16.98 -25.74 -7.81
C LEU A 488 17.41 -24.41 -8.42
N SER A 489 16.63 -23.37 -8.21
CA SER A 489 17.07 -22.01 -8.54
C SER A 489 18.32 -21.64 -7.74
N ASP A 490 19.18 -20.80 -8.29
CA ASP A 490 20.40 -20.35 -7.59
C ASP A 490 20.09 -19.71 -6.23
N GLU A 491 18.94 -19.07 -6.12
CA GLU A 491 18.47 -18.47 -4.88
C GLU A 491 18.04 -19.52 -3.84
N ALA A 492 17.35 -20.58 -4.24
CA ALA A 492 17.00 -21.69 -3.34
C ALA A 492 18.26 -22.41 -2.83
N ARG A 493 19.27 -22.52 -3.68
CA ARG A 493 20.57 -23.11 -3.32
C ARG A 493 21.31 -22.24 -2.28
N LYS A 494 21.41 -20.94 -2.51
CA LYS A 494 22.02 -20.01 -1.54
C LYS A 494 21.32 -20.06 -0.18
N ARG A 495 20.00 -20.14 -0.17
CA ARG A 495 19.21 -20.26 1.07
C ARG A 495 19.46 -21.58 1.80
N LEU A 496 19.59 -22.70 1.10
CA LEU A 496 19.96 -23.97 1.71
C LEU A 496 21.39 -23.92 2.28
N GLN A 497 22.32 -23.31 1.55
CA GLN A 497 23.69 -23.12 2.00
C GLN A 497 23.78 -22.29 3.28
N SER A 498 22.96 -21.24 3.45
CA SER A 498 22.90 -20.45 4.67
C SER A 498 22.14 -21.15 5.82
N LEU A 499 21.16 -22.00 5.52
CA LEU A 499 20.33 -22.68 6.52
C LEU A 499 21.02 -23.89 7.15
N ILE A 500 21.79 -24.65 6.39
CA ILE A 500 22.47 -25.87 6.87
C ILE A 500 23.38 -25.61 8.07
N PRO A 501 24.23 -24.58 8.09
CA PRO A 501 25.03 -24.20 9.27
C PRO A 501 24.19 -23.98 10.52
N VAL A 502 23.14 -23.16 10.39
CA VAL A 502 22.22 -22.80 11.50
C VAL A 502 21.58 -24.05 12.11
N VAL A 503 21.13 -24.98 11.25
CA VAL A 503 20.50 -26.21 11.72
C VAL A 503 21.53 -27.15 12.36
N ALA A 504 22.71 -27.25 11.78
CA ALA A 504 23.77 -28.08 12.33
C ALA A 504 24.25 -27.60 13.71
N GLU A 505 24.40 -26.29 13.89
CA GLU A 505 24.79 -25.71 15.18
C GLU A 505 23.66 -25.80 16.20
N GLY A 506 22.41 -25.61 15.78
CA GLY A 506 21.26 -25.61 16.68
C GLY A 506 20.80 -27.00 17.12
N CYS A 507 20.91 -28.05 16.29
CA CYS A 507 20.41 -29.38 16.63
C CYS A 507 20.87 -29.93 17.97
N PRO A 508 22.14 -29.83 18.40
CA PRO A 508 22.58 -30.28 19.73
C PRO A 508 21.86 -29.55 20.88
N GLU A 509 21.56 -28.28 20.73
CA GLU A 509 20.89 -27.46 21.73
C GLU A 509 19.37 -27.70 21.78
N TRP A 510 18.78 -28.19 20.69
CA TRP A 510 17.32 -28.40 20.57
C TRP A 510 16.86 -29.75 21.15
N LEU A 511 17.78 -30.57 21.63
CA LEU A 511 17.49 -31.88 22.23
C LEU A 511 16.71 -31.72 23.54
N PRO A 512 15.71 -32.60 23.82
CA PRO A 512 15.07 -32.67 25.12
C PRO A 512 16.13 -33.05 26.20
N LYS A 513 16.17 -32.28 27.28
CA LYS A 513 17.14 -32.51 28.39
C LYS A 513 16.68 -33.62 29.33
N ASP A 514 15.36 -33.88 29.39
CA ASP A 514 14.73 -34.84 30.30
C ASP A 514 13.80 -35.78 29.53
N GLY A 515 13.83 -37.07 29.81
CA GLY A 515 12.90 -38.03 29.25
C GLY A 515 13.40 -39.47 29.12
N PRO A 516 12.55 -40.43 28.71
CA PRO A 516 12.82 -41.86 28.73
C PRO A 516 13.88 -42.31 27.69
N ARG A 517 14.20 -41.52 26.71
CA ARG A 517 15.19 -41.84 25.66
C ARG A 517 16.08 -40.64 25.38
N VAL A 518 17.40 -40.87 25.39
CA VAL A 518 18.37 -39.90 24.88
C VAL A 518 18.37 -39.97 23.36
N VAL A 519 18.01 -38.87 22.69
CA VAL A 519 18.03 -38.77 21.23
C VAL A 519 19.34 -38.18 20.79
N PRO A 520 20.14 -38.88 19.97
CA PRO A 520 21.41 -38.34 19.47
C PRO A 520 21.19 -37.15 18.51
N ALA A 521 22.05 -36.14 18.61
CA ALA A 521 21.99 -34.98 17.70
C ALA A 521 22.09 -35.40 16.22
N VAL A 522 22.87 -36.41 15.91
CA VAL A 522 23.05 -36.99 14.57
C VAL A 522 21.69 -37.47 13.97
N GLU A 523 20.83 -38.07 14.79
CA GLU A 523 19.53 -38.58 14.34
C GLU A 523 18.58 -37.44 14.04
N VAL A 524 18.53 -36.40 14.87
CA VAL A 524 17.71 -35.21 14.66
C VAL A 524 18.16 -34.47 13.41
N PHE A 525 19.46 -34.25 13.26
CA PHE A 525 20.00 -33.58 12.10
C PHE A 525 19.80 -34.39 10.79
N SER A 526 19.98 -35.70 10.83
CA SER A 526 19.69 -36.57 9.69
C SER A 526 18.21 -36.45 9.24
N ARG A 527 17.27 -36.43 10.17
CA ARG A 527 15.85 -36.22 9.85
C ARG A 527 15.57 -34.81 9.36
N TYR A 528 16.26 -33.82 9.88
CA TYR A 528 16.13 -32.45 9.38
C TYR A 528 16.63 -32.33 7.93
N LEU A 529 17.76 -32.95 7.61
CA LEU A 529 18.28 -33.01 6.23
C LEU A 529 17.31 -33.72 5.28
N LYS A 530 16.67 -34.83 5.73
CA LYS A 530 15.61 -35.52 4.94
C LYS A 530 14.42 -34.59 4.69
N LEU A 531 14.01 -33.80 5.67
CA LEU A 531 12.98 -32.80 5.48
C LEU A 531 13.41 -31.73 4.46
N LEU A 532 14.63 -31.21 4.57
CA LEU A 532 15.16 -30.25 3.60
C LEU A 532 15.21 -30.82 2.18
N GLU A 533 15.60 -32.09 2.02
CA GLU A 533 15.55 -32.81 0.72
C GLU A 533 14.13 -32.85 0.15
N ALA A 534 13.13 -33.13 1.00
CA ALA A 534 11.73 -33.23 0.58
C ALA A 534 11.13 -31.87 0.18
N ILE A 535 11.58 -30.79 0.82
CA ILE A 535 11.06 -29.43 0.56
C ILE A 535 11.96 -28.58 -0.35
N ALA A 536 13.13 -29.07 -0.74
CA ALA A 536 14.11 -28.33 -1.54
C ALA A 536 13.52 -27.78 -2.86
N GLY A 537 12.63 -28.53 -3.50
CA GLY A 537 11.90 -28.08 -4.68
C GLY A 537 10.75 -27.07 -4.41
N ARG A 538 10.48 -26.75 -3.15
CA ARG A 538 9.45 -25.80 -2.72
C ARG A 538 10.13 -24.60 -2.08
N SER A 539 10.52 -23.64 -2.91
CA SER A 539 11.31 -22.45 -2.51
C SER A 539 10.74 -21.69 -1.31
N THR A 540 9.43 -21.72 -1.12
CA THR A 540 8.73 -21.05 -0.02
C THR A 540 9.08 -21.61 1.37
N TYR A 541 9.19 -22.93 1.52
CA TYR A 541 9.51 -23.54 2.82
C TYR A 541 11.00 -23.37 3.18
N VAL A 542 11.87 -23.47 2.20
CA VAL A 542 13.30 -23.23 2.39
C VAL A 542 13.55 -21.76 2.77
N ALA A 543 12.85 -20.83 2.09
CA ALA A 543 12.90 -19.41 2.41
C ALA A 543 12.45 -19.14 3.85
N LEU A 544 11.34 -19.73 4.29
CA LEU A 544 10.85 -19.58 5.65
C LEU A 544 11.90 -20.00 6.69
N LEU A 545 12.47 -21.18 6.52
CA LEU A 545 13.41 -21.74 7.48
C LEU A 545 14.75 -20.99 7.50
N SER A 546 15.20 -20.47 6.34
CA SER A 546 16.44 -19.71 6.25
C SER A 546 16.30 -18.28 6.79
N GLN A 547 15.11 -17.67 6.68
CA GLN A 547 14.87 -16.30 7.12
C GLN A 547 14.44 -16.19 8.59
N TYR A 548 13.90 -17.27 9.18
CA TYR A 548 13.40 -17.26 10.55
C TYR A 548 14.06 -18.35 11.40
N PRO A 549 15.19 -18.07 12.08
CA PRO A 549 15.90 -19.04 12.91
C PRO A 549 15.00 -19.72 13.95
N LYS A 550 14.06 -18.98 14.55
CA LYS A 550 13.05 -19.54 15.47
C LYS A 550 12.12 -20.57 14.81
N ALA A 551 11.85 -20.44 13.52
CA ALA A 551 11.06 -21.43 12.78
C ALA A 551 11.90 -22.70 12.54
N ALA A 552 13.17 -22.55 12.19
CA ALA A 552 14.11 -23.65 12.06
C ALA A 552 14.28 -24.39 13.40
N GLU A 553 14.49 -23.66 14.50
CA GLU A 553 14.54 -24.20 15.86
C GLU A 553 13.25 -24.97 16.22
N ARG A 554 12.08 -24.38 15.96
CA ARG A 554 10.79 -25.02 16.28
C ARG A 554 10.60 -26.34 15.52
N VAL A 555 10.99 -26.39 14.26
CA VAL A 555 11.00 -27.62 13.46
C VAL A 555 11.96 -28.65 14.06
N GLY A 556 13.18 -28.23 14.43
CA GLY A 556 14.17 -29.10 15.07
C GLY A 556 13.66 -29.68 16.39
N ARG A 557 13.07 -28.88 17.27
CA ARG A 557 12.46 -29.33 18.53
C ARG A 557 11.28 -30.30 18.31
N VAL A 558 10.45 -30.08 17.29
CA VAL A 558 9.36 -31.00 16.93
C VAL A 558 9.93 -32.35 16.46
N LEU A 559 10.96 -32.35 15.63
CA LEU A 559 11.61 -33.56 15.17
C LEU A 559 12.26 -34.33 16.32
N ALA A 560 12.97 -33.64 17.22
CA ALA A 560 13.55 -34.21 18.43
C ALA A 560 12.46 -34.79 19.36
N GLY A 561 11.37 -34.07 19.61
CA GLY A 561 10.26 -34.53 20.43
C GLY A 561 9.51 -35.73 19.85
N ARG A 562 9.40 -35.87 18.54
CA ARG A 562 8.81 -37.06 17.88
C ARG A 562 9.69 -38.28 18.01
N LEU A 563 11.01 -38.12 17.88
CA LEU A 563 11.99 -39.20 18.10
C LEU A 563 11.98 -39.68 19.54
N HIS A 564 11.85 -38.75 20.48
CA HIS A 564 11.78 -39.03 21.90
C HIS A 564 10.56 -39.86 22.29
N ARG A 565 9.42 -39.73 21.56
CA ARG A 565 8.14 -40.44 21.80
C ARG A 565 7.96 -41.69 20.94
N ALA A 566 8.82 -41.95 19.98
CA ALA A 566 8.71 -43.13 19.15
C ALA A 566 8.96 -44.38 19.99
N PRO A 567 8.15 -45.49 19.91
CA PRO A 567 8.49 -46.76 20.50
C PRO A 567 9.87 -47.22 19.99
N SER A 568 10.65 -47.79 20.87
CA SER A 568 11.88 -48.44 20.46
C SER A 568 11.52 -49.63 19.58
N ASP A 569 11.72 -49.51 18.25
CA ASP A 569 11.72 -50.68 17.37
C ASP A 569 12.92 -51.54 17.76
N HIS A 570 12.67 -52.63 18.40
CA HIS A 570 13.65 -53.72 18.63
C HIS A 570 12.97 -55.06 18.72
N PRO A 571 13.61 -56.06 18.22
CA PRO A 571 14.90 -56.58 18.71
C PRO A 571 16.04 -56.29 17.80
#